data_4626cbf04cca88d47beb5175897a6c69
#
_entry.id   4626cbf04cca88d47beb5175897a6c69
#
_cell.length_a   1.000
_cell.length_b   1.000
_cell.length_c   1.000
_cell.angle_alpha   90.00
_cell.angle_beta   90.00
_cell.angle_gamma   90.00
#
_symmetry.space_group_name_H-M   'P 1'
#
loop_
_entity.id
_entity.type
_entity.pdbx_description
1 polymer ?
#
loop_
_entity_poly.entity_id
_entity_poly.type
_entity_poly.pdbx_seq_one_letter_code
_entity_poly.pdbx_strand_id
1 'polypeptide(L)'
;MTVGATDAVTVAGEDGSLRLDRWFKRHYPALGHGHLEKLLRTGRIRVDGKRARSGDRLAPGQVVRIPALEEMTAPVPQGSRQTSPGDEAMLRDAVLHRDNAVIVLNKPPGLAVQGGSGTERHLDGLLDALRFGSDVRPRLVHRLDKDTSGVLVIARTAAAAAFLTRAFREKTTRKIYWAIVIGVPKLRQGRVDLALAKLPGRQGERVRADAKEGKRSVTYYHTVESIGSEASWLALLPVTGRTHQLRAHCAALGTPILGDAKYGNTAAHLAGVPGMKRVHLHARSISIPHPLGGTLRVTAPLPRHMRQSWEFFGFPDDVEDPFADLST
;
A
#
# COMPACT_ATOMS: atom_id res chain seq x y z
N MET A 1 22.19 -30.80 20.85
CA MET A 1 21.83 -29.75 19.85
C MET A 1 22.46 -30.18 18.52
N THR A 2 21.69 -30.87 17.68
CA THR A 2 22.16 -31.33 16.36
C THR A 2 22.12 -30.14 15.42
N VAL A 3 23.28 -29.66 15.00
CA VAL A 3 23.41 -28.65 13.95
C VAL A 3 22.97 -29.33 12.65
N GLY A 4 21.77 -29.01 12.16
CA GLY A 4 21.28 -29.53 10.90
C GLY A 4 22.25 -29.20 9.77
N ALA A 5 22.49 -30.18 8.91
CA ALA A 5 23.36 -30.05 7.74
C ALA A 5 22.93 -28.83 6.92
N THR A 6 23.88 -27.99 6.60
CA THR A 6 23.65 -26.78 5.78
C THR A 6 24.29 -27.04 4.42
N ASP A 7 23.50 -27.01 3.36
CA ASP A 7 23.99 -27.17 2.01
C ASP A 7 24.53 -25.85 1.45
N ALA A 8 25.55 -25.95 0.61
CA ALA A 8 26.13 -24.83 -0.12
C ALA A 8 25.95 -25.07 -1.63
N VAL A 9 25.24 -24.14 -2.28
CA VAL A 9 24.95 -24.22 -3.72
C VAL A 9 25.66 -23.10 -4.44
N THR A 10 26.48 -23.46 -5.43
CA THR A 10 27.16 -22.48 -6.28
C THR A 10 26.21 -21.97 -7.37
N VAL A 11 26.17 -20.68 -7.54
CA VAL A 11 25.32 -20.00 -8.56
C VAL A 11 25.91 -20.34 -9.95
N ALA A 12 25.10 -20.99 -10.80
CA ALA A 12 25.46 -21.32 -12.15
C ALA A 12 25.56 -20.07 -13.05
N GLY A 13 26.29 -20.17 -14.17
CA GLY A 13 26.44 -19.05 -15.10
C GLY A 13 25.11 -18.53 -15.66
N GLU A 14 24.18 -19.43 -15.94
CA GLU A 14 22.82 -19.10 -16.42
C GLU A 14 21.92 -18.41 -15.39
N ASP A 15 22.26 -18.49 -14.12
CA ASP A 15 21.57 -17.84 -13.02
C ASP A 15 22.19 -16.48 -12.65
N GLY A 16 23.27 -16.11 -13.31
CA GLY A 16 23.91 -14.81 -13.12
C GLY A 16 22.96 -13.65 -13.38
N SER A 17 23.03 -12.64 -12.53
CA SER A 17 22.14 -11.46 -12.52
C SER A 17 20.70 -11.70 -12.03
N LEU A 18 20.31 -12.95 -11.71
CA LEU A 18 19.01 -13.15 -11.05
C LEU A 18 19.01 -12.53 -9.66
N ARG A 19 17.87 -12.02 -9.26
CA ARG A 19 17.64 -11.64 -7.85
C ARG A 19 17.54 -12.92 -7.02
N LEU A 20 18.03 -12.86 -5.78
CA LEU A 20 18.02 -13.98 -4.85
C LEU A 20 16.62 -14.59 -4.66
N ASP A 21 15.57 -13.78 -4.58
CA ASP A 21 14.19 -14.25 -4.51
C ASP A 21 13.74 -15.03 -5.76
N ARG A 22 14.20 -14.63 -6.94
CA ARG A 22 13.92 -15.30 -8.21
C ARG A 22 14.71 -16.60 -8.36
N TRP A 23 15.95 -16.58 -7.90
CA TRP A 23 16.80 -17.78 -7.85
C TRP A 23 16.16 -18.85 -6.95
N PHE A 24 15.72 -18.49 -5.74
CA PHE A 24 15.01 -19.42 -4.86
C PHE A 24 13.71 -19.93 -5.47
N LYS A 25 12.94 -19.07 -6.14
CA LYS A 25 11.72 -19.49 -6.81
C LYS A 25 11.97 -20.51 -7.93
N ARG A 26 13.12 -20.40 -8.62
CA ARG A 26 13.51 -21.31 -9.70
C ARG A 26 13.99 -22.67 -9.15
N HIS A 27 14.88 -22.65 -8.17
CA HIS A 27 15.52 -23.85 -7.64
C HIS A 27 14.77 -24.52 -6.50
N TYR A 28 13.97 -23.76 -5.75
CA TYR A 28 13.18 -24.20 -4.58
C TYR A 28 11.75 -23.69 -4.66
N PRO A 29 10.95 -24.13 -5.66
CA PRO A 29 9.61 -23.60 -5.89
C PRO A 29 8.64 -23.82 -4.73
N ALA A 30 8.88 -24.82 -3.90
CA ALA A 30 8.09 -25.09 -2.69
C ALA A 30 8.34 -24.08 -1.56
N LEU A 31 9.48 -23.36 -1.59
CA LEU A 31 9.80 -22.34 -0.59
C LEU A 31 8.95 -21.08 -0.80
N GLY A 32 7.99 -20.87 0.07
CA GLY A 32 7.16 -19.65 0.03
C GLY A 32 7.98 -18.38 0.31
N HIS A 33 7.62 -17.28 -0.34
CA HIS A 33 8.35 -15.99 -0.21
C HIS A 33 8.47 -15.52 1.26
N GLY A 34 7.42 -15.66 2.06
CA GLY A 34 7.45 -15.28 3.49
C GLY A 34 8.45 -16.12 4.31
N HIS A 35 8.62 -17.40 3.95
CA HIS A 35 9.58 -18.28 4.59
C HIS A 35 11.02 -17.91 4.16
N LEU A 36 11.24 -17.64 2.88
CA LEU A 36 12.50 -17.12 2.37
C LEU A 36 12.94 -15.84 3.11
N GLU A 37 12.04 -14.87 3.25
CA GLU A 37 12.30 -13.62 3.99
C GLU A 37 12.67 -13.88 5.46
N LYS A 38 12.00 -14.84 6.12
CA LYS A 38 12.33 -15.24 7.49
C LYS A 38 13.73 -15.84 7.57
N LEU A 39 14.10 -16.76 6.66
CA LEU A 39 15.42 -17.40 6.63
C LEU A 39 16.54 -16.38 6.34
N LEU A 40 16.33 -15.44 5.43
CA LEU A 40 17.25 -14.33 5.15
C LEU A 40 17.42 -13.42 6.38
N ARG A 41 16.32 -13.00 6.99
CA ARG A 41 16.34 -12.14 8.18
C ARG A 41 17.03 -12.78 9.37
N THR A 42 16.85 -14.08 9.59
CA THR A 42 17.50 -14.83 10.68
C THR A 42 18.95 -15.21 10.34
N GLY A 43 19.42 -14.95 9.11
CA GLY A 43 20.77 -15.26 8.68
C GLY A 43 21.02 -16.76 8.43
N ARG A 44 19.95 -17.55 8.29
CA ARG A 44 20.01 -18.97 7.92
C ARG A 44 20.41 -19.14 6.46
N ILE A 45 20.02 -18.20 5.59
CA ILE A 45 20.51 -18.08 4.21
C ILE A 45 21.57 -16.98 4.16
N ARG A 46 22.70 -17.30 3.50
CA ARG A 46 23.81 -16.38 3.31
C ARG A 46 24.36 -16.54 1.89
N VAL A 47 24.94 -15.46 1.35
CA VAL A 47 25.66 -15.47 0.06
C VAL A 47 27.12 -15.13 0.37
N ASP A 48 28.05 -15.99 -0.02
CA ASP A 48 29.48 -15.88 0.30
C ASP A 48 29.75 -15.63 1.79
N GLY A 49 29.00 -16.31 2.65
CA GLY A 49 29.07 -16.16 4.12
C GLY A 49 28.45 -14.88 4.68
N LYS A 50 28.04 -13.91 3.84
CA LYS A 50 27.46 -12.63 4.24
C LYS A 50 25.94 -12.70 4.30
N ARG A 51 25.33 -11.83 5.12
CA ARG A 51 23.86 -11.62 5.12
C ARG A 51 23.42 -11.05 3.78
N ALA A 52 22.37 -11.64 3.22
CA ALA A 52 21.78 -11.22 1.95
C ALA A 52 20.33 -10.79 2.12
N ARG A 53 19.83 -10.01 1.16
CA ARG A 53 18.43 -9.59 1.04
C ARG A 53 17.80 -10.25 -0.19
N SER A 54 16.51 -10.48 -0.16
CA SER A 54 15.77 -11.09 -1.28
C SER A 54 15.97 -10.38 -2.62
N GLY A 55 16.19 -9.07 -2.57
CA GLY A 55 16.43 -8.22 -3.75
C GLY A 55 17.87 -8.24 -4.29
N ASP A 56 18.83 -8.82 -3.58
CA ASP A 56 20.24 -8.82 -4.01
C ASP A 56 20.40 -9.64 -5.29
N ARG A 57 21.24 -9.15 -6.21
CA ARG A 57 21.54 -9.84 -7.45
C ARG A 57 22.71 -10.79 -7.24
N LEU A 58 22.56 -12.00 -7.72
CA LEU A 58 23.59 -13.03 -7.66
C LEU A 58 24.55 -12.88 -8.84
N ALA A 59 25.83 -13.18 -8.60
CA ALA A 59 26.84 -13.34 -9.64
C ALA A 59 27.20 -14.83 -9.81
N PRO A 60 27.57 -15.26 -11.03
CA PRO A 60 28.07 -16.62 -11.24
C PRO A 60 29.24 -16.94 -10.31
N GLY A 61 29.27 -18.15 -9.77
CA GLY A 61 30.33 -18.61 -8.85
C GLY A 61 30.12 -18.22 -7.38
N GLN A 62 29.16 -17.37 -7.05
CA GLN A 62 28.82 -17.10 -5.65
C GLN A 62 28.25 -18.35 -4.97
N VAL A 63 28.53 -18.50 -3.69
CA VAL A 63 28.04 -19.63 -2.89
C VAL A 63 26.86 -19.19 -2.04
N VAL A 64 25.69 -19.76 -2.31
CA VAL A 64 24.48 -19.58 -1.50
C VAL A 64 24.42 -20.69 -0.48
N ARG A 65 24.58 -20.34 0.79
CA ARG A 65 24.39 -21.24 1.92
C ARG A 65 22.92 -21.33 2.25
N ILE A 66 22.36 -22.54 2.24
CA ILE A 66 20.95 -22.82 2.51
C ILE A 66 20.82 -23.74 3.74
N PRO A 67 19.77 -23.59 4.55
CA PRO A 67 19.47 -24.54 5.61
C PRO A 67 19.01 -25.89 5.04
N ALA A 68 19.01 -26.93 5.86
CA ALA A 68 18.57 -28.27 5.45
C ALA A 68 17.20 -28.21 4.74
N LEU A 69 16.99 -29.09 3.76
CA LEU A 69 15.80 -29.13 2.91
C LEU A 69 14.52 -29.23 3.73
N GLU A 70 14.58 -29.94 4.84
CA GLU A 70 13.47 -30.09 5.81
C GLU A 70 13.05 -28.76 6.45
N GLU A 71 13.99 -27.86 6.75
CA GLU A 71 13.69 -26.51 7.25
C GLU A 71 13.11 -25.64 6.15
N MET A 72 13.46 -25.88 4.90
CA MET A 72 12.97 -25.10 3.74
C MET A 72 11.57 -25.53 3.31
N THR A 73 11.27 -26.82 3.48
CA THR A 73 9.96 -27.43 3.15
C THR A 73 9.03 -27.51 4.34
N ALA A 74 9.55 -27.33 5.57
CA ALA A 74 8.70 -27.27 6.75
C ALA A 74 7.53 -26.32 6.50
N PRO A 75 6.28 -26.76 6.67
CA PRO A 75 5.16 -25.87 6.59
C PRO A 75 5.49 -24.70 7.52
N VAL A 76 5.71 -23.50 6.95
CA VAL A 76 5.57 -22.32 7.79
C VAL A 76 4.24 -22.55 8.44
N PRO A 77 4.12 -22.53 9.78
CA PRO A 77 2.83 -22.36 10.35
C PRO A 77 2.28 -21.09 9.66
N GLN A 78 1.57 -21.30 8.57
CA GLN A 78 0.53 -20.38 8.19
C GLN A 78 -0.33 -20.45 9.43
N GLY A 79 0.03 -19.62 10.42
CA GLY A 79 -0.95 -19.21 11.36
C GLY A 79 -2.04 -18.65 10.48
N SER A 80 -2.92 -19.53 10.04
CA SER A 80 -4.29 -19.18 9.84
C SER A 80 -4.72 -18.75 11.24
N ARG A 81 -4.30 -17.52 11.60
CA ARG A 81 -5.03 -16.81 12.64
C ARG A 81 -6.42 -16.84 12.09
N GLN A 82 -7.23 -17.72 12.66
CA GLN A 82 -8.64 -17.76 12.36
C GLN A 82 -9.06 -16.29 12.43
N THR A 83 -9.51 -15.79 11.29
CA THR A 83 -9.99 -14.41 11.18
C THR A 83 -11.00 -14.29 12.31
N SER A 84 -10.83 -13.35 13.22
CA SER A 84 -11.80 -13.21 14.30
C SER A 84 -13.17 -12.93 13.68
N PRO A 85 -14.28 -13.42 14.26
CA PRO A 85 -15.62 -13.13 13.74
C PRO A 85 -15.84 -11.62 13.53
N GLY A 86 -15.26 -10.78 14.41
CA GLY A 86 -15.31 -9.32 14.27
C GLY A 86 -14.53 -8.78 13.06
N ASP A 87 -13.37 -9.37 12.72
CA ASP A 87 -12.61 -8.99 11.54
C ASP A 87 -13.32 -9.41 10.25
N GLU A 88 -13.95 -10.58 10.25
CA GLU A 88 -14.72 -11.05 9.12
C GLU A 88 -15.94 -10.17 8.86
N ALA A 89 -16.72 -9.86 9.89
CA ALA A 89 -17.85 -8.93 9.80
C ALA A 89 -17.40 -7.57 9.29
N MET A 90 -16.36 -6.98 9.89
CA MET A 90 -15.80 -5.69 9.48
C MET A 90 -15.42 -5.67 7.99
N LEU A 91 -14.78 -6.73 7.48
CA LEU A 91 -14.38 -6.78 6.07
C LEU A 91 -15.56 -6.99 5.14
N ARG A 92 -16.55 -7.80 5.52
CA ARG A 92 -17.77 -8.01 4.73
C ARG A 92 -18.60 -6.73 4.63
N ASP A 93 -18.72 -5.99 5.73
CA ASP A 93 -19.43 -4.70 5.77
C ASP A 93 -18.69 -3.62 4.97
N ALA A 94 -17.38 -3.75 4.82
CA ALA A 94 -16.58 -2.82 4.02
C ALA A 94 -16.68 -3.06 2.50
N VAL A 95 -17.39 -4.09 2.02
CA VAL A 95 -17.49 -4.39 0.59
C VAL A 95 -18.38 -3.36 -0.11
N LEU A 96 -17.82 -2.64 -1.07
CA LEU A 96 -18.52 -1.70 -1.95
C LEU A 96 -18.99 -2.33 -3.25
N HIS A 97 -18.22 -3.28 -3.76
CA HIS A 97 -18.52 -3.99 -5.00
C HIS A 97 -17.94 -5.40 -4.93
N ARG A 98 -18.66 -6.35 -5.52
CA ARG A 98 -18.21 -7.74 -5.69
C ARG A 98 -18.81 -8.35 -6.94
N ASP A 99 -17.93 -8.98 -7.74
CA ASP A 99 -18.31 -9.85 -8.86
C ASP A 99 -17.41 -11.10 -8.90
N ASN A 100 -17.35 -11.79 -10.04
CA ASN A 100 -16.53 -13.00 -10.20
C ASN A 100 -15.02 -12.74 -10.29
N ALA A 101 -14.59 -11.53 -10.64
CA ALA A 101 -13.20 -11.17 -10.86
C ALA A 101 -12.63 -10.26 -9.76
N VAL A 102 -13.46 -9.39 -9.17
CA VAL A 102 -13.03 -8.28 -8.34
C VAL A 102 -13.85 -8.15 -7.07
N ILE A 103 -13.21 -7.72 -5.99
CA ILE A 103 -13.85 -7.19 -4.78
C ILE A 103 -13.28 -5.78 -4.57
N VAL A 104 -14.13 -4.82 -4.25
CA VAL A 104 -13.71 -3.47 -3.86
C VAL A 104 -14.15 -3.20 -2.44
N LEU A 105 -13.21 -2.78 -1.60
CA LEU A 105 -13.47 -2.44 -0.21
C LEU A 105 -13.42 -0.93 0.02
N ASN A 106 -14.23 -0.45 0.96
CA ASN A 106 -13.96 0.78 1.70
C ASN A 106 -13.02 0.46 2.86
N LYS A 107 -11.71 0.42 2.61
CA LYS A 107 -10.73 0.06 3.64
C LYS A 107 -10.85 1.00 4.85
N PRO A 108 -11.05 0.50 6.07
CA PRO A 108 -11.06 1.35 7.24
C PRO A 108 -9.67 1.96 7.50
N PRO A 109 -9.59 3.16 8.12
CA PRO A 109 -8.34 3.74 8.59
C PRO A 109 -7.76 2.90 9.73
N GLY A 110 -6.43 2.82 9.83
CA GLY A 110 -5.73 2.06 10.87
C GLY A 110 -5.49 0.58 10.53
N LEU A 111 -6.08 0.04 9.45
CA LEU A 111 -5.80 -1.31 8.96
C LEU A 111 -4.68 -1.27 7.91
N ALA A 112 -3.54 -1.89 8.22
CA ALA A 112 -2.47 -2.06 7.25
C ALA A 112 -2.90 -3.01 6.12
N VAL A 113 -2.47 -2.76 4.89
CA VAL A 113 -2.78 -3.65 3.75
C VAL A 113 -1.91 -4.91 3.82
N GLN A 114 -0.63 -4.77 4.11
CA GLN A 114 0.33 -5.88 4.21
C GLN A 114 1.03 -5.87 5.56
N GLY A 115 1.45 -7.05 6.01
CA GLY A 115 2.26 -7.21 7.20
C GLY A 115 3.67 -6.63 7.01
N GLY A 116 4.31 -6.31 8.13
CA GLY A 116 5.67 -5.81 8.22
C GLY A 116 6.21 -5.99 9.63
N SER A 117 7.41 -5.51 9.92
CA SER A 117 7.98 -5.58 11.27
C SER A 117 7.04 -4.92 12.29
N GLY A 118 6.49 -5.71 13.21
CA GLY A 118 5.56 -5.23 14.24
C GLY A 118 4.10 -5.01 13.78
N THR A 119 3.72 -5.47 12.58
CA THR A 119 2.33 -5.39 12.09
C THR A 119 1.77 -6.79 11.94
N GLU A 120 1.11 -7.26 12.98
CA GLU A 120 0.54 -8.61 13.01
C GLU A 120 -0.84 -8.68 12.35
N ARG A 121 -1.69 -7.63 12.56
CA ARG A 121 -3.04 -7.54 11.98
C ARG A 121 -2.99 -6.69 10.72
N HIS A 122 -3.24 -7.31 9.57
CA HIS A 122 -3.22 -6.65 8.26
C HIS A 122 -4.18 -7.34 7.30
N LEU A 123 -4.67 -6.60 6.31
CA LEU A 123 -5.70 -7.05 5.37
C LEU A 123 -5.28 -8.32 4.62
N ASP A 124 -4.01 -8.41 4.17
CA ASP A 124 -3.53 -9.61 3.48
C ASP A 124 -3.73 -10.88 4.33
N GLY A 125 -3.50 -10.80 5.64
CA GLY A 125 -3.76 -11.92 6.56
C GLY A 125 -5.24 -12.26 6.74
N LEU A 126 -6.14 -11.34 6.39
CA LEU A 126 -7.59 -11.48 6.59
C LEU A 126 -8.36 -11.81 5.29
N LEU A 127 -7.66 -11.93 4.14
CA LEU A 127 -8.32 -12.10 2.82
C LEU A 127 -9.15 -13.38 2.71
N ASP A 128 -8.92 -14.38 3.55
CA ASP A 128 -9.73 -15.60 3.56
C ASP A 128 -11.20 -15.34 3.92
N ALA A 129 -11.49 -14.30 4.72
CA ALA A 129 -12.84 -13.82 5.02
C ALA A 129 -13.61 -13.33 3.79
N LEU A 130 -12.90 -13.00 2.71
CA LEU A 130 -13.46 -12.48 1.46
C LEU A 130 -13.53 -13.52 0.34
N ARG A 131 -13.43 -14.81 0.65
CA ARG A 131 -13.60 -15.88 -0.35
C ARG A 131 -15.02 -15.94 -0.91
N PHE A 132 -16.03 -15.66 -0.09
CA PHE A 132 -17.44 -15.74 -0.47
C PHE A 132 -17.81 -17.06 -1.18
N GLY A 133 -17.43 -18.18 -0.57
CA GLY A 133 -17.68 -19.52 -1.10
C GLY A 133 -16.73 -19.99 -2.20
N SER A 134 -15.72 -19.21 -2.57
CA SER A 134 -14.69 -19.62 -3.54
C SER A 134 -13.56 -20.38 -2.84
N ASP A 135 -13.05 -21.44 -3.48
CA ASP A 135 -11.83 -22.13 -3.04
C ASP A 135 -10.57 -21.29 -3.27
N VAL A 136 -10.64 -20.31 -4.18
CA VAL A 136 -9.53 -19.43 -4.52
C VAL A 136 -9.46 -18.27 -3.53
N ARG A 137 -8.30 -18.12 -2.86
CA ARG A 137 -8.03 -16.99 -1.98
C ARG A 137 -7.88 -15.69 -2.78
N PRO A 138 -8.59 -14.60 -2.41
CA PRO A 138 -8.41 -13.29 -3.04
C PRO A 138 -6.97 -12.77 -2.90
N ARG A 139 -6.56 -11.88 -3.80
CA ARG A 139 -5.18 -11.39 -3.93
C ARG A 139 -5.14 -9.87 -3.97
N LEU A 140 -4.18 -9.29 -3.24
CA LEU A 140 -3.89 -7.86 -3.33
C LEU A 140 -3.25 -7.52 -4.69
N VAL A 141 -3.69 -6.42 -5.29
CA VAL A 141 -3.16 -5.88 -6.55
C VAL A 141 -2.54 -4.50 -6.40
N HIS A 142 -2.88 -3.79 -5.33
CA HIS A 142 -2.28 -2.53 -4.91
C HIS A 142 -2.37 -2.35 -3.39
N ARG A 143 -1.91 -1.22 -2.89
CA ARG A 143 -1.95 -0.92 -1.46
C ARG A 143 -2.37 0.52 -1.19
N LEU A 144 -2.94 0.73 -0.02
CA LEU A 144 -3.10 2.02 0.66
C LEU A 144 -2.22 2.02 1.92
N ASP A 145 -1.85 3.20 2.38
CA ASP A 145 -1.17 3.34 3.67
C ASP A 145 -2.10 2.90 4.82
N LYS A 146 -1.53 2.50 5.97
CA LYS A 146 -2.28 2.02 7.13
C LYS A 146 -3.40 2.98 7.52
N ASP A 147 -3.09 4.28 7.59
CA ASP A 147 -3.99 5.31 8.08
C ASP A 147 -4.88 5.93 6.99
N THR A 148 -4.59 5.65 5.72
CA THR A 148 -5.45 6.04 4.59
C THR A 148 -6.64 5.10 4.49
N SER A 149 -7.84 5.65 4.41
CA SER A 149 -9.10 4.91 4.19
C SER A 149 -9.54 4.92 2.73
N GLY A 150 -10.59 4.16 2.39
CA GLY A 150 -11.29 4.25 1.11
C GLY A 150 -11.03 3.10 0.15
N VAL A 151 -11.26 3.36 -1.13
CA VAL A 151 -11.29 2.35 -2.19
C VAL A 151 -10.03 1.52 -2.28
N LEU A 152 -10.15 0.23 -2.05
CA LEU A 152 -9.10 -0.78 -2.24
C LEU A 152 -9.62 -1.93 -3.11
N VAL A 153 -8.97 -2.17 -4.24
CA VAL A 153 -9.32 -3.22 -5.20
C VAL A 153 -8.56 -4.51 -4.88
N ILE A 154 -9.28 -5.62 -4.90
CA ILE A 154 -8.78 -6.97 -4.61
C ILE A 154 -9.20 -7.88 -5.76
N ALA A 155 -8.29 -8.70 -6.26
CA ALA A 155 -8.59 -9.68 -7.30
C ALA A 155 -9.08 -11.00 -6.68
N ARG A 156 -10.11 -11.60 -7.28
CA ARG A 156 -10.64 -12.90 -6.86
C ARG A 156 -9.94 -14.07 -7.54
N THR A 157 -9.32 -13.86 -8.70
CA THR A 157 -8.62 -14.91 -9.46
C THR A 157 -7.18 -14.50 -9.78
N ALA A 158 -6.35 -15.46 -10.17
CA ALA A 158 -4.98 -15.20 -10.61
C ALA A 158 -4.93 -14.36 -11.89
N ALA A 159 -5.84 -14.62 -12.84
CA ALA A 159 -5.94 -13.87 -14.08
C ALA A 159 -6.34 -12.41 -13.82
N ALA A 160 -7.36 -12.17 -12.98
CA ALA A 160 -7.74 -10.83 -12.56
C ALA A 160 -6.60 -10.10 -11.83
N ALA A 161 -5.84 -10.81 -10.99
CA ALA A 161 -4.70 -10.21 -10.28
C ALA A 161 -3.60 -9.76 -11.26
N ALA A 162 -3.27 -10.57 -12.26
CA ALA A 162 -2.30 -10.20 -13.30
C ALA A 162 -2.77 -9.00 -14.12
N PHE A 163 -4.05 -9.00 -14.54
CA PHE A 163 -4.67 -7.92 -15.31
C PHE A 163 -4.66 -6.59 -14.53
N LEU A 164 -5.19 -6.58 -13.31
CA LEU A 164 -5.28 -5.38 -12.48
C LEU A 164 -3.90 -4.85 -12.09
N THR A 165 -2.94 -5.73 -11.74
CA THR A 165 -1.56 -5.33 -11.45
C THR A 165 -0.92 -4.63 -12.66
N ARG A 166 -1.21 -5.10 -13.87
CA ARG A 166 -0.77 -4.45 -15.12
C ARG A 166 -1.43 -3.08 -15.27
N ALA A 167 -2.74 -2.96 -15.08
CA ALA A 167 -3.47 -1.69 -15.17
C ALA A 167 -2.92 -0.63 -14.21
N PHE A 168 -2.60 -1.00 -12.95
CA PHE A 168 -1.95 -0.10 -12.00
C PHE A 168 -0.54 0.32 -12.43
N ARG A 169 0.24 -0.60 -13.03
CA ARG A 169 1.61 -0.32 -13.52
C ARG A 169 1.60 0.60 -14.74
N GLU A 170 0.68 0.37 -15.67
CA GLU A 170 0.51 1.13 -16.92
C GLU A 170 -0.22 2.46 -16.72
N LYS A 171 -0.65 2.72 -15.47
CA LYS A 171 -1.35 3.96 -15.08
C LYS A 171 -2.67 4.18 -15.81
N THR A 172 -3.31 3.13 -16.29
CA THR A 172 -4.66 3.20 -16.87
C THR A 172 -5.75 3.31 -15.80
N THR A 173 -5.34 3.50 -14.55
CA THR A 173 -6.19 3.61 -13.37
C THR A 173 -6.24 5.05 -12.90
N ARG A 174 -7.43 5.65 -12.88
CA ARG A 174 -7.67 6.97 -12.30
C ARG A 174 -8.11 6.82 -10.84
N LYS A 175 -7.50 7.56 -9.94
CA LYS A 175 -7.77 7.51 -8.48
C LYS A 175 -7.92 8.93 -7.97
N ILE A 176 -9.00 9.22 -7.29
CA ILE A 176 -9.22 10.51 -6.63
C ILE A 176 -9.20 10.29 -5.12
N TYR A 177 -8.44 11.12 -4.44
CA TYR A 177 -8.38 11.16 -2.99
C TYR A 177 -8.93 12.49 -2.49
N TRP A 178 -9.57 12.44 -1.35
CA TRP A 178 -9.99 13.63 -0.60
C TRP A 178 -9.14 13.74 0.66
N ALA A 179 -8.75 14.97 0.98
CA ALA A 179 -8.01 15.26 2.19
C ALA A 179 -8.50 16.59 2.81
N ILE A 180 -8.52 16.65 4.14
CA ILE A 180 -8.52 17.95 4.83
C ILE A 180 -7.05 18.26 5.14
N VAL A 181 -6.61 19.45 4.79
CA VAL A 181 -5.27 19.96 5.08
C VAL A 181 -5.37 21.20 5.98
N ILE A 182 -4.33 21.43 6.76
CA ILE A 182 -4.20 22.64 7.58
C ILE A 182 -3.63 23.76 6.71
N GLY A 183 -4.30 24.91 6.70
CA GLY A 183 -3.99 26.01 5.83
C GLY A 183 -4.62 25.88 4.44
N VAL A 184 -4.27 26.82 3.56
CA VAL A 184 -4.73 26.89 2.17
C VAL A 184 -3.52 26.93 1.24
N PRO A 185 -3.44 26.04 0.23
CA PRO A 185 -2.38 26.13 -0.77
C PRO A 185 -2.36 27.51 -1.46
N LYS A 186 -1.15 28.03 -1.75
CA LYS A 186 -1.00 29.34 -2.41
C LYS A 186 -1.74 29.45 -3.75
N LEU A 187 -1.80 28.34 -4.49
CA LEU A 187 -2.57 28.24 -5.73
C LEU A 187 -3.75 27.31 -5.48
N ARG A 188 -4.93 27.67 -5.99
CA ARG A 188 -6.15 26.84 -5.84
C ARG A 188 -6.02 25.47 -6.49
N GLN A 189 -5.23 25.35 -7.53
CA GLN A 189 -4.93 24.10 -8.21
C GLN A 189 -3.50 24.07 -8.69
N GLY A 190 -2.95 22.88 -8.88
CA GLY A 190 -1.58 22.74 -9.35
C GLY A 190 -1.10 21.31 -9.44
N ARG A 191 0.18 21.17 -9.74
CA ARG A 191 0.89 19.91 -9.87
C ARG A 191 2.11 19.91 -8.97
N VAL A 192 2.21 18.90 -8.11
CA VAL A 192 3.40 18.63 -7.30
C VAL A 192 4.21 17.56 -8.01
N ASP A 193 5.46 17.85 -8.36
CA ASP A 193 6.40 16.92 -9.00
C ASP A 193 7.68 16.89 -8.17
N LEU A 194 7.80 15.91 -7.30
CA LEU A 194 8.92 15.74 -6.36
C LEU A 194 9.51 14.35 -6.47
N ALA A 195 10.81 14.23 -6.33
CA ALA A 195 11.46 12.95 -6.13
C ALA A 195 11.41 12.58 -4.64
N LEU A 196 10.85 11.41 -4.31
CA LEU A 196 10.69 10.96 -2.93
C LEU A 196 11.60 9.77 -2.63
N ALA A 197 12.44 9.88 -1.61
CA ALA A 197 13.29 8.82 -1.08
C ALA A 197 12.79 8.33 0.29
N LYS A 198 12.99 7.04 0.57
CA LYS A 198 12.73 6.48 1.90
C LYS A 198 13.80 6.94 2.88
N LEU A 199 13.38 7.41 4.04
CA LEU A 199 14.29 7.69 5.13
C LEU A 199 14.71 6.38 5.82
N PRO A 200 16.02 6.16 6.03
CA PRO A 200 16.46 5.08 6.90
C PRO A 200 16.08 5.40 8.35
N GLY A 201 15.55 4.42 9.08
CA GLY A 201 15.24 4.62 10.50
C GLY A 201 14.30 3.57 11.09
N ARG A 202 14.34 3.47 12.43
CA ARG A 202 13.51 2.55 13.23
C ARG A 202 12.05 3.03 13.43
N GLN A 203 11.72 4.27 13.11
CA GLN A 203 10.41 4.88 13.36
C GLN A 203 9.36 4.63 12.27
N GLY A 204 9.47 3.53 11.53
CA GLY A 204 8.55 3.17 10.45
C GLY A 204 8.85 3.90 9.13
N GLU A 205 8.16 3.49 8.06
CA GLU A 205 8.37 4.08 6.73
C GLU A 205 8.02 5.58 6.74
N ARG A 206 9.00 6.42 6.42
CA ARG A 206 8.85 7.84 6.13
C ARG A 206 9.58 8.15 4.83
N VAL A 207 9.05 9.09 4.06
CA VAL A 207 9.73 9.58 2.85
C VAL A 207 10.01 11.08 2.98
N ARG A 208 11.02 11.55 2.25
CA ARG A 208 11.31 12.98 2.09
C ARG A 208 11.53 13.31 0.63
N ALA A 209 11.42 14.58 0.29
CA ALA A 209 11.90 15.06 -0.99
C ALA A 209 13.43 14.91 -1.05
N ASP A 210 13.93 14.27 -2.12
CA ASP A 210 15.34 14.03 -2.34
C ASP A 210 15.59 13.91 -3.84
N ALA A 211 16.21 14.92 -4.41
CA ALA A 211 16.44 15.00 -5.85
C ALA A 211 17.48 13.99 -6.36
N LYS A 212 18.37 13.47 -5.48
CA LYS A 212 19.45 12.56 -5.87
C LYS A 212 19.02 11.08 -5.77
N GLU A 213 18.45 10.70 -4.63
CA GLU A 213 18.11 9.29 -4.32
C GLU A 213 16.61 9.01 -4.49
N GLY A 214 15.81 10.04 -4.69
CA GLY A 214 14.36 9.94 -4.75
C GLY A 214 13.83 9.39 -6.07
N LYS A 215 12.68 8.73 -6.00
CA LYS A 215 11.92 8.32 -7.18
C LYS A 215 10.88 9.37 -7.49
N ARG A 216 10.83 9.84 -8.74
CA ARG A 216 9.84 10.82 -9.20
C ARG A 216 8.43 10.44 -8.74
N SER A 217 7.72 11.41 -8.18
CA SER A 217 6.33 11.30 -7.78
C SER A 217 5.55 12.54 -8.21
N VAL A 218 4.36 12.32 -8.78
CA VAL A 218 3.53 13.37 -9.37
C VAL A 218 2.12 13.26 -8.83
N THR A 219 1.57 14.40 -8.36
CA THR A 219 0.19 14.54 -7.91
C THR A 219 -0.38 15.86 -8.42
N TYR A 220 -1.57 15.83 -9.04
CA TYR A 220 -2.37 17.03 -9.23
C TYR A 220 -3.24 17.25 -8.01
N TYR A 221 -3.46 18.51 -7.66
CA TYR A 221 -4.36 18.89 -6.56
C TYR A 221 -5.28 20.01 -6.98
N HIS A 222 -6.44 20.04 -6.36
CA HIS A 222 -7.44 21.12 -6.47
C HIS A 222 -8.02 21.40 -5.10
N THR A 223 -8.04 22.69 -4.69
CA THR A 223 -8.73 23.13 -3.49
C THR A 223 -10.21 23.24 -3.81
N VAL A 224 -11.00 22.33 -3.29
CA VAL A 224 -12.46 22.29 -3.50
C VAL A 224 -13.09 23.41 -2.70
N GLU A 225 -12.81 23.45 -1.39
CA GLU A 225 -13.38 24.40 -0.42
C GLU A 225 -12.33 24.79 0.62
N SER A 226 -12.51 25.94 1.28
CA SER A 226 -11.60 26.42 2.33
C SER A 226 -12.35 27.15 3.42
N ILE A 227 -11.88 27.02 4.66
CA ILE A 227 -12.39 27.71 5.85
C ILE A 227 -11.39 28.78 6.24
N GLY A 228 -11.62 30.00 5.77
CA GLY A 228 -10.65 31.09 5.93
C GLY A 228 -9.26 30.70 5.47
N SER A 229 -8.26 30.93 6.31
CA SER A 229 -6.88 30.49 6.11
C SER A 229 -6.48 29.24 6.91
N GLU A 230 -7.41 28.65 7.67
CA GLU A 230 -7.09 27.64 8.69
C GLU A 230 -7.08 26.22 8.13
N ALA A 231 -8.02 25.90 7.25
CA ALA A 231 -8.15 24.55 6.69
C ALA A 231 -8.73 24.59 5.28
N SER A 232 -8.43 23.55 4.50
CA SER A 232 -9.05 23.36 3.19
C SER A 232 -9.27 21.88 2.87
N TRP A 233 -10.29 21.64 2.07
CA TRP A 233 -10.55 20.35 1.44
C TRP A 233 -9.86 20.31 0.08
N LEU A 234 -8.95 19.34 -0.08
CA LEU A 234 -8.27 19.08 -1.34
C LEU A 234 -8.79 17.81 -2.01
N ALA A 235 -9.09 17.91 -3.29
CA ALA A 235 -9.09 16.77 -4.19
C ALA A 235 -7.66 16.54 -4.69
N LEU A 236 -7.20 15.27 -4.71
CA LEU A 236 -5.85 14.87 -5.07
C LEU A 236 -5.92 13.76 -6.12
N LEU A 237 -5.19 13.93 -7.24
CA LEU A 237 -5.09 12.95 -8.32
C LEU A 237 -3.62 12.50 -8.46
N PRO A 238 -3.20 11.37 -7.82
CA PRO A 238 -1.85 10.86 -7.96
C PRO A 238 -1.65 10.13 -9.30
N VAL A 239 -0.70 10.60 -10.12
CA VAL A 239 -0.24 9.94 -11.35
C VAL A 239 0.71 8.77 -11.02
N THR A 240 1.45 8.88 -9.93
CA THR A 240 2.34 7.85 -9.40
C THR A 240 1.81 7.33 -8.07
N GLY A 241 2.32 6.20 -7.58
CA GLY A 241 1.89 5.57 -6.32
C GLY A 241 3.07 5.24 -5.41
N ARG A 242 3.81 6.26 -4.92
CA ARG A 242 4.90 6.05 -3.97
C ARG A 242 4.36 5.98 -2.53
N THR A 243 5.09 5.31 -1.66
CA THR A 243 4.76 5.26 -0.23
C THR A 243 4.58 6.67 0.32
N HIS A 244 3.51 6.91 1.04
CA HIS A 244 3.16 8.19 1.67
C HIS A 244 3.18 9.41 0.72
N GLN A 245 3.06 9.21 -0.59
CA GLN A 245 3.23 10.26 -1.60
C GLN A 245 2.35 11.48 -1.30
N LEU A 246 1.03 11.29 -1.15
CA LEU A 246 0.09 12.39 -0.95
C LEU A 246 0.37 13.14 0.36
N ARG A 247 0.73 12.43 1.41
CA ARG A 247 1.08 13.00 2.71
C ARG A 247 2.32 13.89 2.61
N ALA A 248 3.37 13.40 1.93
CA ALA A 248 4.60 14.16 1.71
C ALA A 248 4.38 15.37 0.78
N HIS A 249 3.54 15.23 -0.25
CA HIS A 249 3.21 16.30 -1.17
C HIS A 249 2.41 17.42 -0.50
N CYS A 250 1.38 17.11 0.31
CA CYS A 250 0.63 18.11 1.06
C CYS A 250 1.54 18.84 2.07
N ALA A 251 2.44 18.14 2.75
CA ALA A 251 3.42 18.78 3.64
C ALA A 251 4.40 19.70 2.86
N ALA A 252 4.82 19.29 1.66
CA ALA A 252 5.68 20.10 0.81
C ALA A 252 5.00 21.36 0.25
N LEU A 253 3.67 21.35 0.10
CA LEU A 253 2.86 22.52 -0.21
C LEU A 253 2.76 23.51 0.97
N GLY A 254 3.26 23.15 2.15
CA GLY A 254 3.09 23.90 3.40
C GLY A 254 1.72 23.69 4.05
N THR A 255 0.91 22.78 3.54
CA THR A 255 -0.43 22.47 4.02
C THR A 255 -0.54 20.99 4.39
N PRO A 256 0.01 20.56 5.55
CA PRO A 256 -0.01 19.17 5.97
C PRO A 256 -1.43 18.66 6.18
N ILE A 257 -1.64 17.36 5.97
CA ILE A 257 -2.95 16.72 6.16
C ILE A 257 -3.33 16.74 7.64
N LEU A 258 -4.57 17.11 7.95
CA LEU A 258 -5.14 17.12 9.30
C LEU A 258 -4.98 15.73 9.95
N GLY A 259 -4.42 15.71 11.15
CA GLY A 259 -4.16 14.49 11.93
C GLY A 259 -2.92 13.70 11.50
N ASP A 260 -2.13 14.22 10.56
CA ASP A 260 -0.89 13.56 10.11
C ASP A 260 0.31 13.98 10.96
N ALA A 261 0.43 13.43 12.17
CA ALA A 261 1.57 13.69 13.05
C ALA A 261 2.93 13.32 12.44
N LYS A 262 2.96 12.40 11.44
CA LYS A 262 4.19 11.96 10.79
C LYS A 262 4.81 13.03 9.88
N TYR A 263 3.97 13.80 9.16
CA TYR A 263 4.42 14.77 8.17
C TYR A 263 4.15 16.24 8.57
N GLY A 264 3.19 16.48 9.44
CA GLY A 264 2.84 17.83 9.88
C GLY A 264 3.23 18.12 11.34
N ASN A 265 3.58 17.10 12.14
CA ASN A 265 3.83 17.27 13.57
C ASN A 265 2.66 18.04 14.23
N THR A 266 2.97 19.06 15.05
CA THR A 266 1.97 19.95 15.68
C THR A 266 1.17 20.77 14.69
N ALA A 267 1.75 21.15 13.54
CA ALA A 267 1.09 21.91 12.49
C ALA A 267 -0.02 21.11 11.77
N ALA A 268 -0.12 19.79 11.98
CA ALA A 268 -1.21 18.96 11.45
C ALA A 268 -2.43 18.88 12.38
N HIS A 269 -2.51 19.72 13.38
CA HIS A 269 -3.59 19.74 14.37
C HIS A 269 -4.34 21.07 14.34
N LEU A 270 -5.67 20.98 14.39
CA LEU A 270 -6.55 22.12 14.56
C LEU A 270 -7.47 21.83 15.74
N ALA A 271 -7.34 22.61 16.80
CA ALA A 271 -8.10 22.41 18.04
C ALA A 271 -9.62 22.50 17.79
N GLY A 272 -10.38 21.66 18.48
CA GLY A 272 -11.84 21.64 18.37
C GLY A 272 -12.42 20.85 17.20
N VAL A 273 -11.60 20.45 16.22
CA VAL A 273 -12.09 19.66 15.08
C VAL A 273 -12.32 18.19 15.49
N PRO A 274 -13.54 17.64 15.30
CA PRO A 274 -13.81 16.24 15.56
C PRO A 274 -12.92 15.34 14.72
N GLY A 275 -12.44 14.23 15.29
CA GLY A 275 -11.66 13.24 14.52
C GLY A 275 -10.21 13.62 14.22
N MET A 276 -9.72 14.79 14.62
CA MET A 276 -8.38 15.32 14.30
C MET A 276 -7.18 14.43 14.71
N LYS A 277 -7.39 13.41 15.54
CA LYS A 277 -6.34 12.45 15.93
C LYS A 277 -6.03 11.42 14.83
N ARG A 278 -6.79 11.38 13.75
CA ARG A 278 -6.64 10.45 12.63
C ARG A 278 -6.30 11.22 11.35
N VAL A 279 -5.54 10.58 10.48
CA VAL A 279 -5.16 11.16 9.18
C VAL A 279 -6.41 11.34 8.30
N HIS A 280 -6.67 12.57 7.86
CA HIS A 280 -7.79 12.92 6.99
C HIS A 280 -7.41 12.76 5.52
N LEU A 281 -7.12 11.51 5.13
CA LEU A 281 -6.81 11.12 3.74
C LEU A 281 -7.65 9.90 3.36
N HIS A 282 -8.44 10.04 2.30
CA HIS A 282 -9.40 9.05 1.85
C HIS A 282 -9.30 8.80 0.34
N ALA A 283 -9.11 7.56 -0.07
CA ALA A 283 -9.23 7.14 -1.46
C ALA A 283 -10.72 7.16 -1.86
N ARG A 284 -11.19 8.33 -2.34
CA ARG A 284 -12.61 8.60 -2.59
C ARG A 284 -13.16 7.77 -3.71
N SER A 285 -12.47 7.73 -4.86
CA SER A 285 -12.95 6.99 -6.00
C SER A 285 -11.83 6.37 -6.84
N ILE A 286 -12.20 5.35 -7.59
CA ILE A 286 -11.36 4.69 -8.58
C ILE A 286 -12.15 4.47 -9.87
N SER A 287 -11.47 4.66 -11.01
CA SER A 287 -11.89 4.20 -12.32
C SER A 287 -10.76 3.34 -12.90
N ILE A 288 -11.04 2.07 -13.18
CA ILE A 288 -10.04 1.08 -13.62
C ILE A 288 -10.64 0.15 -14.68
N PRO A 289 -9.88 -0.24 -15.73
CA PRO A 289 -10.32 -1.28 -16.64
C PRO A 289 -10.70 -2.56 -15.89
N HIS A 290 -11.81 -3.17 -16.26
CA HIS A 290 -12.31 -4.37 -15.60
C HIS A 290 -11.79 -5.64 -16.27
N PRO A 291 -11.36 -6.68 -15.51
CA PRO A 291 -10.82 -7.92 -16.09
C PRO A 291 -11.78 -8.67 -17.02
N LEU A 292 -13.08 -8.51 -16.85
CA LEU A 292 -14.13 -9.12 -17.70
C LEU A 292 -14.65 -8.16 -18.79
N GLY A 293 -13.97 -7.03 -19.00
CA GLY A 293 -14.35 -6.02 -20.01
C GLY A 293 -14.99 -4.77 -19.39
N GLY A 294 -14.90 -3.67 -20.13
CA GLY A 294 -15.40 -2.37 -19.67
C GLY A 294 -14.56 -1.69 -18.60
N THR A 295 -15.15 -0.77 -17.86
CA THR A 295 -14.52 0.03 -16.82
C THR A 295 -15.31 -0.06 -15.53
N LEU A 296 -14.62 -0.42 -14.44
CA LEU A 296 -15.17 -0.40 -13.10
C LEU A 296 -14.97 0.99 -12.48
N ARG A 297 -16.07 1.61 -12.03
CA ARG A 297 -16.06 2.87 -11.29
C ARG A 297 -16.68 2.65 -9.92
N VAL A 298 -15.96 2.98 -8.87
CA VAL A 298 -16.44 2.83 -7.49
C VAL A 298 -16.06 4.06 -6.69
N THR A 299 -17.01 4.55 -5.89
CA THR A 299 -16.83 5.64 -4.94
C THR A 299 -17.07 5.12 -3.53
N ALA A 300 -16.18 5.44 -2.60
CA ALA A 300 -16.29 5.07 -1.19
C ALA A 300 -16.88 6.21 -0.36
N PRO A 301 -17.84 5.95 0.54
CA PRO A 301 -18.28 6.94 1.50
C PRO A 301 -17.17 7.29 2.49
N LEU A 302 -17.15 8.53 2.99
CA LEU A 302 -16.19 8.98 3.98
C LEU A 302 -16.28 8.15 5.27
N PRO A 303 -15.14 7.84 5.91
CA PRO A 303 -15.14 7.18 7.21
C PRO A 303 -15.67 8.14 8.29
N ARG A 304 -16.19 7.58 9.38
CA ARG A 304 -16.86 8.36 10.45
C ARG A 304 -16.08 9.60 10.89
N HIS A 305 -14.78 9.48 11.17
CA HIS A 305 -13.98 10.61 11.65
C HIS A 305 -13.88 11.74 10.62
N MET A 306 -13.78 11.42 9.32
CA MET A 306 -13.75 12.44 8.27
C MET A 306 -15.13 13.05 8.05
N ARG A 307 -16.19 12.25 8.09
CA ARG A 307 -17.57 12.77 8.00
C ARG A 307 -17.86 13.79 9.09
N GLN A 308 -17.49 13.49 10.33
CA GLN A 308 -17.64 14.43 11.46
C GLN A 308 -16.91 15.75 11.23
N SER A 309 -15.70 15.70 10.64
CA SER A 309 -14.95 16.92 10.29
C SER A 309 -15.56 17.63 9.08
N TRP A 310 -16.11 16.90 8.09
CA TRP A 310 -16.85 17.48 6.96
C TRP A 310 -18.06 18.26 7.43
N GLU A 311 -18.88 17.65 8.28
CA GLU A 311 -20.05 18.28 8.91
C GLU A 311 -19.65 19.51 9.74
N PHE A 312 -18.58 19.41 10.53
CA PHE A 312 -18.05 20.50 11.34
C PHE A 312 -17.64 21.72 10.50
N PHE A 313 -17.00 21.48 9.34
CA PHE A 313 -16.59 22.55 8.44
C PHE A 313 -17.69 22.98 7.46
N GLY A 314 -18.80 22.29 7.39
CA GLY A 314 -19.89 22.56 6.44
C GLY A 314 -19.54 22.23 5.00
N PHE A 315 -18.60 21.32 4.76
CA PHE A 315 -18.24 20.90 3.41
C PHE A 315 -19.35 20.07 2.78
N PRO A 316 -19.66 20.24 1.47
CA PRO A 316 -20.66 19.41 0.79
C PRO A 316 -20.17 17.94 0.67
N ASP A 317 -21.14 17.01 0.64
CA ASP A 317 -20.86 15.56 0.53
C ASP A 317 -20.55 15.11 -0.89
N ASP A 318 -20.91 15.93 -1.88
CA ASP A 318 -20.72 15.63 -3.29
C ASP A 318 -20.11 16.83 -4.02
N VAL A 319 -19.23 16.52 -4.97
CA VAL A 319 -18.58 17.50 -5.83
C VAL A 319 -18.23 16.82 -7.15
N GLU A 320 -18.40 17.55 -8.24
CA GLU A 320 -17.94 17.10 -9.55
C GLU A 320 -16.43 16.84 -9.54
N ASP A 321 -15.98 15.92 -10.40
CA ASP A 321 -14.56 15.61 -10.51
C ASP A 321 -13.78 16.83 -11.02
N PRO A 322 -12.99 17.52 -10.17
CA PRO A 322 -12.28 18.73 -10.57
C PRO A 322 -11.13 18.46 -11.56
N PHE A 323 -10.91 17.22 -11.93
CA PHE A 323 -9.90 16.79 -12.88
C PHE A 323 -10.51 16.15 -14.13
N ALA A 324 -11.80 16.35 -14.40
CA ALA A 324 -12.49 15.74 -15.55
C ALA A 324 -11.77 16.01 -16.88
N ASP A 325 -11.26 17.23 -17.04
CA ASP A 325 -10.56 17.69 -18.25
C ASP A 325 -9.08 17.27 -18.32
N LEU A 326 -8.53 16.67 -17.24
CA LEU A 326 -7.14 16.23 -17.23
C LEU A 326 -7.03 14.81 -17.83
N SER A 327 -6.53 14.74 -19.06
CA SER A 327 -6.03 13.49 -19.66
C SER A 327 -4.70 13.11 -18.96
N THR A 328 -4.72 12.07 -18.13
CA THR A 328 -3.52 11.58 -17.41
C THR A 328 -2.98 10.30 -17.99
#